data_63a3584d96a6ced02292226dd5d0adeb
#
_entry.id   63a3584d96a6ced02292226dd5d0adeb
#
_cell.length_a   1.000
_cell.length_b   1.000
_cell.length_c   1.000
_cell.angle_alpha   90.00
_cell.angle_beta   90.00
_cell.angle_gamma   90.00
#
_symmetry.space_group_name_H-M   'P 1'
#
loop_
_entity.id
_entity.type
_entity.pdbx_description
1 polymer ?
#
loop_
_entity_poly.entity_id
_entity_poly.type
_entity_poly.pdbx_seq_one_letter_code
_entity_poly.pdbx_strand_id
1 'polypeptide(L)'
;MMKLVAAVLLATPFAAGAAVAQDALQPTQMLVNVDAKSAAPTDASSITVEVNGRKAPLQTWQRLAPADTQVVLLLDDGLRQSIMREMDNLKTFVSTLPPGVEVMVGFMQFGRVVASQGFTTDHPRAAASLRLPQGVPGASASPYVCLSDFVKNWPGGEEGASSANATPQHKARMVLMISNGVDPYNGSTSILNQDSPYVRDAVTDAQRAGVAVSAIYFGDSGINGTSANDSGQNYLSQIATNTGGTSYWQGMGSPVSLEPYLKEFQQSLADIYVAGFLAPAGRDPQRDLVRVKLSGPHVKLHGASEVSPGNRE
;
A
#
# COMPACT_ATOMS: atom_id res chain seq x y z
N MET A 1 -43.48 -13.65 -77.53
CA MET A 1 -43.75 -14.30 -76.24
C MET A 1 -42.51 -14.24 -75.36
N MET A 2 -42.45 -13.28 -74.50
CA MET A 2 -41.33 -13.01 -73.64
C MET A 2 -41.66 -13.44 -72.20
N LYS A 3 -40.94 -14.44 -71.69
CA LYS A 3 -41.19 -14.95 -70.34
C LYS A 3 -40.28 -14.12 -69.33
N LEU A 4 -40.94 -13.37 -68.47
CA LEU A 4 -40.31 -12.75 -67.32
C LEU A 4 -39.95 -13.81 -66.25
N VAL A 5 -38.74 -13.87 -65.87
CA VAL A 5 -38.24 -14.63 -64.67
C VAL A 5 -38.11 -13.66 -63.56
N ALA A 6 -38.93 -13.79 -62.52
CA ALA A 6 -38.83 -13.01 -61.30
C ALA A 6 -37.80 -13.69 -60.34
N ALA A 7 -36.72 -12.98 -60.02
CA ALA A 7 -35.74 -13.41 -58.99
C ALA A 7 -36.23 -12.91 -57.63
N VAL A 8 -36.52 -13.84 -56.71
CA VAL A 8 -36.82 -13.56 -55.31
C VAL A 8 -35.51 -13.51 -54.54
N LEU A 9 -35.12 -12.32 -54.09
CA LEU A 9 -33.99 -12.14 -53.15
C LEU A 9 -34.49 -12.45 -51.72
N LEU A 10 -34.05 -13.57 -51.16
CA LEU A 10 -34.16 -13.87 -49.73
C LEU A 10 -33.14 -13.07 -48.96
N ALA A 11 -33.57 -12.04 -48.24
CA ALA A 11 -32.77 -11.34 -47.27
C ALA A 11 -32.73 -12.15 -45.96
N THR A 12 -31.59 -12.76 -45.65
CA THR A 12 -31.33 -13.35 -44.35
C THR A 12 -30.98 -12.24 -43.34
N PRO A 13 -31.68 -12.17 -42.20
CA PRO A 13 -31.28 -11.22 -41.15
C PRO A 13 -29.97 -11.72 -40.49
N PHE A 14 -28.90 -10.94 -40.63
CA PHE A 14 -27.70 -11.09 -39.82
C PHE A 14 -28.08 -10.71 -38.40
N ALA A 15 -28.28 -11.69 -37.53
CA ALA A 15 -28.30 -11.47 -36.09
C ALA A 15 -26.87 -11.14 -35.65
N ALA A 16 -26.59 -9.85 -35.52
CA ALA A 16 -25.39 -9.40 -34.82
C ALA A 16 -25.52 -9.80 -33.35
N GLY A 17 -25.03 -10.97 -33.01
CA GLY A 17 -24.81 -11.36 -31.61
C GLY A 17 -23.86 -10.37 -31.01
N ALA A 18 -24.33 -9.54 -30.06
CA ALA A 18 -23.47 -8.78 -29.20
C ALA A 18 -22.61 -9.79 -28.43
N ALA A 19 -21.36 -9.98 -28.88
CA ALA A 19 -20.37 -10.66 -28.10
C ALA A 19 -20.16 -9.79 -26.84
N VAL A 20 -20.76 -10.22 -25.74
CA VAL A 20 -20.40 -9.71 -24.42
C VAL A 20 -18.93 -10.08 -24.27
N ALA A 21 -18.04 -9.10 -24.41
CA ALA A 21 -16.64 -9.29 -24.10
C ALA A 21 -16.58 -9.77 -22.65
N GLN A 22 -16.37 -11.06 -22.45
CA GLN A 22 -16.00 -11.58 -21.15
C GLN A 22 -14.68 -10.91 -20.81
N ASP A 23 -14.68 -10.08 -19.76
CA ASP A 23 -13.46 -9.47 -19.27
C ASP A 23 -12.43 -10.59 -19.05
N ALA A 24 -11.32 -10.54 -19.79
CA ALA A 24 -10.28 -11.55 -19.68
C ALA A 24 -9.79 -11.56 -18.22
N LEU A 25 -9.72 -12.75 -17.64
CA LEU A 25 -9.20 -12.91 -16.28
C LEU A 25 -7.68 -12.81 -16.30
N GLN A 26 -7.12 -12.01 -15.40
CA GLN A 26 -5.67 -11.83 -15.26
C GLN A 26 -5.20 -12.40 -13.92
N PRO A 27 -4.09 -13.16 -13.90
CA PRO A 27 -3.42 -13.56 -12.67
C PRO A 27 -2.98 -12.31 -11.91
N THR A 28 -3.47 -12.18 -10.69
CA THR A 28 -3.27 -11.00 -9.85
C THR A 28 -2.77 -11.46 -8.47
N GLN A 29 -1.82 -10.74 -7.91
CA GLN A 29 -1.26 -11.03 -6.59
C GLN A 29 -1.47 -9.81 -5.69
N MET A 30 -1.56 -10.08 -4.38
CA MET A 30 -1.60 -9.03 -3.36
C MET A 30 -0.89 -9.49 -2.10
N LEU A 31 -0.32 -8.53 -1.39
CA LEU A 31 0.24 -8.76 -0.06
C LEU A 31 -0.88 -8.91 0.96
N VAL A 32 -0.69 -9.86 1.85
CA VAL A 32 -1.60 -10.13 2.97
C VAL A 32 -0.80 -10.24 4.24
N ASN A 33 -1.08 -9.39 5.19
CA ASN A 33 -0.52 -9.47 6.52
C ASN A 33 -1.51 -10.23 7.41
N VAL A 34 -1.00 -11.24 8.13
CA VAL A 34 -1.77 -11.98 9.11
C VAL A 34 -1.56 -11.34 10.48
N ASP A 35 -2.66 -11.00 11.18
CA ASP A 35 -2.56 -10.42 12.52
C ASP A 35 -1.76 -11.34 13.44
N ALA A 36 -0.73 -10.80 14.09
CA ALA A 36 0.19 -11.53 14.96
C ALA A 36 -0.51 -12.27 16.13
N LYS A 37 -1.74 -11.90 16.47
CA LYS A 37 -2.57 -12.57 17.50
C LYS A 37 -3.35 -13.76 16.94
N SER A 38 -3.29 -13.98 15.64
CA SER A 38 -4.00 -15.05 14.96
C SER A 38 -3.00 -16.14 14.51
N ALA A 39 -3.40 -17.40 14.60
CA ALA A 39 -2.62 -18.45 13.96
C ALA A 39 -2.68 -18.28 12.44
N ALA A 40 -1.53 -18.18 11.79
CA ALA A 40 -1.48 -18.07 10.33
C ALA A 40 -2.12 -19.29 9.68
N PRO A 41 -3.01 -19.12 8.70
CA PRO A 41 -3.60 -20.23 7.99
C PRO A 41 -2.52 -20.95 7.19
N THR A 42 -2.30 -22.19 7.51
CA THR A 42 -1.34 -23.06 6.79
C THR A 42 -1.94 -23.62 5.51
N ASP A 43 -3.26 -23.60 5.38
CA ASP A 43 -3.98 -24.15 4.24
C ASP A 43 -4.72 -23.06 3.46
N ALA A 44 -4.35 -22.93 2.19
CA ALA A 44 -4.98 -22.02 1.23
C ALA A 44 -6.50 -22.26 1.10
N SER A 45 -6.97 -23.51 1.30
CA SER A 45 -8.40 -23.86 1.19
C SER A 45 -9.27 -23.19 2.25
N SER A 46 -8.67 -22.76 3.37
CA SER A 46 -9.39 -22.05 4.44
C SER A 46 -9.63 -20.58 4.13
N ILE A 47 -8.99 -20.02 3.09
CA ILE A 47 -9.07 -18.62 2.74
C ILE A 47 -10.06 -18.40 1.60
N THR A 48 -10.96 -17.47 1.80
CA THR A 48 -11.90 -17.02 0.77
C THR A 48 -11.45 -15.68 0.22
N VAL A 49 -11.37 -15.60 -1.12
CA VAL A 49 -11.13 -14.35 -1.87
C VAL A 49 -12.41 -13.96 -2.56
N GLU A 50 -12.83 -12.73 -2.43
CA GLU A 50 -13.93 -12.12 -3.19
C GLU A 50 -13.37 -10.97 -4.02
N VAL A 51 -13.62 -11.02 -5.33
CA VAL A 51 -13.26 -9.95 -6.27
C VAL A 51 -14.54 -9.31 -6.79
N ASN A 52 -14.71 -8.01 -6.58
CA ASN A 52 -15.94 -7.28 -6.92
C ASN A 52 -17.22 -7.95 -6.36
N GLY A 53 -17.11 -8.51 -5.14
CA GLY A 53 -18.21 -9.20 -4.45
C GLY A 53 -18.52 -10.60 -4.96
N ARG A 54 -17.70 -11.16 -5.85
CA ARG A 54 -17.82 -12.54 -6.35
C ARG A 54 -16.67 -13.39 -5.85
N LYS A 55 -16.94 -14.61 -5.41
CA LYS A 55 -15.89 -15.54 -5.01
C LYS A 55 -14.94 -15.82 -6.17
N ALA A 56 -13.66 -15.65 -5.93
CA ALA A 56 -12.58 -16.01 -6.84
C ALA A 56 -11.75 -17.15 -6.23
N PRO A 57 -11.35 -18.17 -7.02
CA PRO A 57 -10.49 -19.22 -6.52
C PRO A 57 -9.12 -18.64 -6.17
N LEU A 58 -8.66 -18.90 -4.94
CA LEU A 58 -7.28 -18.64 -4.54
C LEU A 58 -6.39 -19.64 -5.26
N GLN A 59 -5.42 -19.16 -6.02
CA GLN A 59 -4.50 -19.98 -6.81
C GLN A 59 -3.21 -20.26 -6.05
N THR A 60 -2.69 -19.24 -5.35
CA THR A 60 -1.47 -19.36 -4.56
C THR A 60 -1.63 -18.68 -3.21
N TRP A 61 -1.03 -19.28 -2.19
CA TRP A 61 -0.91 -18.74 -0.85
C TRP A 61 0.48 -19.07 -0.36
N GLN A 62 1.37 -18.10 -0.41
CA GLN A 62 2.78 -18.32 -0.13
C GLN A 62 3.28 -17.32 0.90
N ARG A 63 3.96 -17.80 1.93
CA ARG A 63 4.67 -16.95 2.89
C ARG A 63 5.89 -16.36 2.22
N LEU A 64 6.11 -15.05 2.41
CA LEU A 64 7.28 -14.37 1.90
C LEU A 64 8.53 -14.65 2.72
N ALA A 65 9.65 -14.77 2.03
CA ALA A 65 10.95 -14.77 2.68
C ALA A 65 11.41 -13.33 2.97
N PRO A 66 12.18 -13.09 4.04
CA PRO A 66 12.73 -11.76 4.32
C PRO A 66 13.51 -11.15 3.16
N ALA A 67 14.22 -11.98 2.39
CA ALA A 67 14.98 -11.53 1.22
C ALA A 67 14.12 -11.00 0.06
N ASP A 68 12.84 -11.35 0.05
CA ASP A 68 11.87 -10.91 -0.95
C ASP A 68 11.06 -9.68 -0.46
N THR A 69 11.55 -8.99 0.57
CA THR A 69 10.85 -7.86 1.20
C THR A 69 11.69 -6.59 1.16
N GLN A 70 11.05 -5.51 0.73
CA GLN A 70 11.55 -4.15 0.82
C GLN A 70 10.73 -3.37 1.85
N VAL A 71 11.41 -2.77 2.81
CA VAL A 71 10.80 -1.91 3.84
C VAL A 71 11.30 -0.49 3.69
N VAL A 72 10.41 0.47 3.63
CA VAL A 72 10.75 1.89 3.63
C VAL A 72 10.28 2.51 4.93
N LEU A 73 11.21 3.02 5.73
CA LEU A 73 10.91 3.85 6.88
C LEU A 73 10.80 5.31 6.42
N LEU A 74 9.60 5.86 6.43
CA LEU A 74 9.33 7.26 6.08
C LEU A 74 9.06 8.07 7.35
N LEU A 75 9.89 9.06 7.59
CA LEU A 75 9.67 10.05 8.66
C LEU A 75 9.15 11.36 8.05
N ASP A 76 8.11 11.88 8.65
CA ASP A 76 7.64 13.21 8.32
C ASP A 76 8.64 14.26 8.84
N ASP A 77 9.22 15.02 7.93
CA ASP A 77 10.24 16.03 8.28
C ASP A 77 9.63 17.25 9.00
N GLY A 78 8.30 17.35 9.01
CA GLY A 78 7.53 18.32 9.79
C GLY A 78 7.19 17.89 11.22
N LEU A 79 7.71 16.76 11.71
CA LEU A 79 7.53 16.38 13.09
C LEU A 79 8.36 17.31 14.02
N ARG A 80 7.86 17.51 15.24
CA ARG A 80 8.58 18.27 16.25
C ARG A 80 9.82 17.53 16.75
N GLN A 81 10.74 18.28 17.33
CA GLN A 81 11.98 17.78 17.93
C GLN A 81 11.74 16.75 19.08
N SER A 82 10.51 16.66 19.59
CA SER A 82 10.13 15.64 20.58
C SER A 82 10.37 14.21 20.11
N ILE A 83 10.38 13.96 18.77
CA ILE A 83 10.75 12.68 18.16
C ILE A 83 12.20 12.26 18.50
N MET A 84 13.03 13.19 18.94
CA MET A 84 14.40 12.91 19.39
C MET A 84 14.46 11.82 20.46
N ARG A 85 13.46 11.74 21.33
CA ARG A 85 13.37 10.70 22.37
C ARG A 85 13.21 9.30 21.82
N GLU A 86 12.72 9.19 20.57
CA GLU A 86 12.45 7.92 19.89
C GLU A 86 13.57 7.50 18.92
N MET A 87 14.61 8.34 18.75
CA MET A 87 15.65 8.06 17.75
C MET A 87 16.41 6.75 18.04
N ASP A 88 16.63 6.41 19.30
CA ASP A 88 17.28 5.15 19.65
C ASP A 88 16.38 3.94 19.36
N ASN A 89 15.08 4.08 19.60
CA ASN A 89 14.09 3.06 19.23
C ASN A 89 14.03 2.87 17.72
N LEU A 90 14.05 3.95 16.93
CA LEU A 90 14.08 3.90 15.47
C LEU A 90 15.35 3.27 14.93
N LYS A 91 16.51 3.62 15.48
CA LYS A 91 17.80 3.01 15.11
C LYS A 91 17.83 1.54 15.45
N THR A 92 17.35 1.16 16.63
CA THR A 92 17.25 -0.23 17.06
C THR A 92 16.33 -1.01 16.11
N PHE A 93 15.16 -0.49 15.79
CA PHE A 93 14.23 -1.10 14.83
C PHE A 93 14.93 -1.38 13.50
N VAL A 94 15.54 -0.37 12.88
CA VAL A 94 16.22 -0.53 11.59
C VAL A 94 17.36 -1.53 11.67
N SER A 95 18.18 -1.47 12.75
CA SER A 95 19.34 -2.35 12.93
C SER A 95 18.96 -3.82 13.14
N THR A 96 17.76 -4.09 13.68
CA THR A 96 17.30 -5.44 14.07
C THR A 96 16.29 -6.01 13.12
N LEU A 97 16.07 -5.40 11.95
CA LEU A 97 15.25 -6.00 10.90
C LEU A 97 15.75 -7.40 10.54
N PRO A 98 14.84 -8.31 10.12
CA PRO A 98 15.24 -9.67 9.74
C PRO A 98 16.33 -9.66 8.67
N PRO A 99 17.36 -10.52 8.77
CA PRO A 99 18.40 -10.62 7.74
C PRO A 99 17.81 -10.87 6.36
N GLY A 100 18.31 -10.13 5.37
CA GLY A 100 17.84 -10.20 3.98
C GLY A 100 16.78 -9.18 3.60
N VAL A 101 16.05 -8.60 4.55
CA VAL A 101 15.14 -7.48 4.26
C VAL A 101 15.97 -6.31 3.75
N GLU A 102 15.57 -5.74 2.62
CA GLU A 102 16.12 -4.47 2.14
C GLU A 102 15.38 -3.31 2.81
N VAL A 103 16.14 -2.41 3.44
CA VAL A 103 15.57 -1.24 4.08
C VAL A 103 16.06 0.05 3.44
N MET A 104 15.13 1.00 3.27
CA MET A 104 15.40 2.39 2.88
C MET A 104 14.94 3.32 4.01
N VAL A 105 15.71 4.38 4.27
CA VAL A 105 15.30 5.46 5.19
C VAL A 105 15.09 6.73 4.38
N GLY A 106 13.91 7.32 4.51
CA GLY A 106 13.53 8.54 3.80
C GLY A 106 12.79 9.54 4.68
N PHE A 107 12.85 10.79 4.27
CA PHE A 107 12.17 11.91 4.92
C PHE A 107 11.18 12.55 3.96
N MET A 108 9.95 12.76 4.42
CA MET A 108 8.91 13.42 3.63
C MET A 108 9.08 14.93 3.71
N GLN A 109 9.46 15.53 2.59
CA GLN A 109 9.77 16.96 2.48
C GLN A 109 9.16 17.56 1.20
N PHE A 110 8.51 18.69 1.29
CA PHE A 110 8.07 19.51 0.12
C PHE A 110 7.41 18.69 -1.02
N GLY A 111 6.56 17.74 -0.67
CA GLY A 111 5.83 16.92 -1.65
C GLY A 111 6.58 15.73 -2.23
N ARG A 112 7.77 15.42 -1.73
CA ARG A 112 8.59 14.28 -2.17
C ARG A 112 9.26 13.57 -1.00
N VAL A 113 9.79 12.38 -1.24
CA VAL A 113 10.64 11.67 -0.30
C VAL A 113 12.11 11.91 -0.64
N VAL A 114 12.87 12.36 0.36
CA VAL A 114 14.33 12.51 0.27
C VAL A 114 14.97 11.34 1.03
N ALA A 115 15.63 10.45 0.28
CA ALA A 115 16.33 9.32 0.88
C ALA A 115 17.59 9.79 1.62
N SER A 116 17.73 9.44 2.90
CA SER A 116 19.01 9.53 3.61
C SER A 116 19.85 8.27 3.42
N GLN A 117 19.19 7.13 3.18
CA GLN A 117 19.80 5.85 2.75
C GLN A 117 18.85 5.17 1.79
N GLY A 118 19.32 4.85 0.57
CA GLY A 118 18.61 3.99 -0.38
C GLY A 118 18.54 2.54 0.10
N PHE A 119 17.85 1.68 -0.65
CA PHE A 119 17.70 0.27 -0.28
C PHE A 119 19.04 -0.41 -0.03
N THR A 120 19.14 -1.08 1.11
CA THR A 120 20.32 -1.82 1.54
C THR A 120 19.96 -2.93 2.53
N THR A 121 20.71 -4.01 2.51
CA THR A 121 20.69 -5.06 3.55
C THR A 121 21.68 -4.78 4.69
N ASP A 122 22.47 -3.70 4.59
CA ASP A 122 23.34 -3.21 5.67
C ASP A 122 22.50 -2.36 6.64
N HIS A 123 21.78 -3.04 7.53
CA HIS A 123 20.89 -2.41 8.51
C HIS A 123 21.60 -1.44 9.45
N PRO A 124 22.82 -1.72 9.97
CA PRO A 124 23.58 -0.74 10.74
C PRO A 124 23.85 0.56 9.98
N ARG A 125 24.19 0.47 8.71
CA ARG A 125 24.38 1.64 7.84
C ARG A 125 23.08 2.42 7.66
N ALA A 126 21.97 1.73 7.42
CA ALA A 126 20.67 2.37 7.31
C ALA A 126 20.26 3.06 8.62
N ALA A 127 20.48 2.41 9.77
CA ALA A 127 20.21 3.01 11.07
C ALA A 127 21.07 4.26 11.36
N ALA A 128 22.33 4.26 10.92
CA ALA A 128 23.22 5.41 11.06
C ALA A 128 22.79 6.62 10.20
N SER A 129 21.99 6.41 9.16
CA SER A 129 21.48 7.49 8.29
C SER A 129 20.29 8.25 8.89
N LEU A 130 19.70 7.74 9.98
CA LEU A 130 18.60 8.39 10.67
C LEU A 130 19.06 9.73 11.27
N ARG A 131 18.29 10.77 10.98
CA ARG A 131 18.50 12.13 11.50
C ARG A 131 17.21 12.68 12.12
N LEU A 132 17.33 13.76 12.83
CA LEU A 132 16.15 14.50 13.29
C LEU A 132 15.44 15.21 12.13
N PRO A 133 14.11 15.39 12.21
CA PRO A 133 13.38 16.26 11.31
C PRO A 133 13.96 17.66 11.26
N GLN A 134 14.03 18.24 10.08
CA GLN A 134 14.60 19.58 9.82
C GLN A 134 13.55 20.56 9.30
N GLY A 135 12.33 20.08 9.03
CA GLY A 135 11.23 20.92 8.57
C GLY A 135 10.62 21.77 9.68
N VAL A 136 9.75 22.69 9.28
CA VAL A 136 8.98 23.48 10.22
C VAL A 136 7.77 22.68 10.69
N PRO A 137 7.62 22.43 12.00
CA PRO A 137 6.53 21.63 12.52
C PRO A 137 5.14 22.14 12.07
N GLY A 138 4.37 21.27 11.43
CA GLY A 138 3.03 21.57 10.91
C GLY A 138 2.99 22.45 9.67
N ALA A 139 4.14 22.82 9.09
CA ALA A 139 4.22 23.63 7.86
C ALA A 139 4.91 22.87 6.71
N SER A 140 5.29 21.61 6.90
CA SER A 140 5.77 20.77 5.81
C SER A 140 4.63 20.43 4.83
N ALA A 141 5.00 20.01 3.65
CA ALA A 141 4.04 19.56 2.63
C ALA A 141 3.21 18.37 3.13
N SER A 142 2.05 18.17 2.50
CA SER A 142 1.20 17.01 2.78
C SER A 142 2.00 15.70 2.73
N PRO A 143 2.00 14.88 3.79
CA PRO A 143 2.67 13.59 3.79
C PRO A 143 2.08 12.64 2.75
N TYR A 144 0.83 12.85 2.36
CA TYR A 144 0.13 12.03 1.36
C TYR A 144 0.58 12.33 -0.06
N VAL A 145 0.91 13.59 -0.36
CA VAL A 145 1.54 13.96 -1.65
C VAL A 145 2.93 13.33 -1.74
N CYS A 146 3.71 13.36 -0.65
CA CYS A 146 5.02 12.69 -0.60
C CYS A 146 4.88 11.18 -0.83
N LEU A 147 3.91 10.54 -0.18
CA LEU A 147 3.66 9.10 -0.31
C LEU A 147 3.22 8.75 -1.74
N SER A 148 2.26 9.49 -2.31
CA SER A 148 1.77 9.29 -3.68
C SER A 148 2.90 9.40 -4.71
N ASP A 149 3.74 10.46 -4.62
CA ASP A 149 4.90 10.61 -5.49
C ASP A 149 5.89 9.45 -5.34
N PHE A 150 6.18 9.05 -4.11
CA PHE A 150 7.13 7.99 -3.81
C PHE A 150 6.70 6.63 -4.34
N VAL A 151 5.45 6.22 -4.12
CA VAL A 151 4.98 4.89 -4.54
C VAL A 151 4.89 4.76 -6.06
N LYS A 152 4.60 5.86 -6.77
CA LYS A 152 4.65 5.92 -8.24
C LYS A 152 6.08 5.82 -8.79
N ASN A 153 7.05 6.33 -8.06
CA ASN A 153 8.45 6.38 -8.45
C ASN A 153 9.31 5.47 -7.54
N TRP A 154 8.82 4.26 -7.24
CA TRP A 154 9.50 3.35 -6.32
C TRP A 154 10.93 3.08 -6.77
N PRO A 155 11.97 3.30 -5.93
CA PRO A 155 13.36 3.10 -6.32
C PRO A 155 13.64 1.64 -6.69
N GLY A 156 14.30 1.41 -7.82
CA GLY A 156 14.59 0.07 -8.33
C GLY A 156 13.43 -0.57 -9.12
N GLY A 157 12.33 0.18 -9.37
CA GLY A 157 11.33 -0.21 -10.36
C GLY A 157 11.85 -0.01 -11.77
N GLU A 158 11.69 -1.03 -12.61
CA GLU A 158 11.78 -1.10 -14.08
C GLU A 158 12.91 -0.42 -14.88
N GLU A 159 13.89 0.25 -14.33
CA GLU A 159 15.02 0.75 -15.13
C GLU A 159 15.94 -0.36 -15.72
N GLY A 160 15.62 -1.63 -15.45
CA GLY A 160 16.41 -2.79 -15.92
C GLY A 160 15.64 -3.94 -16.56
N ALA A 161 14.31 -3.88 -16.66
CA ALA A 161 13.50 -4.98 -17.23
C ALA A 161 13.51 -4.98 -18.77
N SER A 162 14.70 -4.99 -19.36
CA SER A 162 14.91 -5.16 -20.82
C SER A 162 15.12 -6.62 -21.20
N SER A 163 14.45 -7.56 -20.56
CA SER A 163 14.43 -8.96 -21.01
C SER A 163 12.98 -9.39 -21.20
N ALA A 164 12.58 -9.51 -22.45
CA ALA A 164 11.24 -9.89 -22.91
C ALA A 164 10.73 -11.26 -22.39
N ASN A 165 11.51 -11.97 -21.57
CA ASN A 165 11.22 -13.31 -21.08
C ASN A 165 11.39 -13.49 -19.55
N ALA A 166 11.77 -12.47 -18.80
CA ALA A 166 11.79 -12.54 -17.35
C ALA A 166 10.46 -11.98 -16.81
N THR A 167 9.70 -12.80 -16.11
CA THR A 167 8.60 -12.33 -15.28
C THR A 167 9.24 -11.47 -14.19
N PRO A 168 9.00 -10.15 -14.14
CA PRO A 168 9.55 -9.33 -13.08
C PRO A 168 8.92 -9.80 -11.77
N GLN A 169 9.67 -10.51 -10.97
CA GLN A 169 9.28 -10.81 -9.59
C GLN A 169 9.74 -9.61 -8.77
N HIS A 170 8.81 -8.69 -8.54
CA HIS A 170 9.07 -7.57 -7.66
C HIS A 170 9.14 -8.08 -6.23
N LYS A 171 10.03 -7.50 -5.43
CA LYS A 171 10.01 -7.72 -3.98
C LYS A 171 8.75 -7.09 -3.39
N ALA A 172 8.22 -7.70 -2.34
CA ALA A 172 7.10 -7.13 -1.60
C ALA A 172 7.46 -5.75 -1.05
N ARG A 173 6.61 -4.76 -1.33
CA ARG A 173 6.85 -3.36 -1.03
C ARG A 173 6.06 -2.92 0.18
N MET A 174 6.76 -2.53 1.24
CA MET A 174 6.15 -2.09 2.48
C MET A 174 6.68 -0.73 2.91
N VAL A 175 5.78 0.13 3.36
CA VAL A 175 6.11 1.42 3.96
C VAL A 175 5.67 1.42 5.42
N LEU A 176 6.57 1.85 6.31
CA LEU A 176 6.25 2.28 7.66
C LEU A 176 6.40 3.79 7.73
N MET A 177 5.27 4.48 7.82
CA MET A 177 5.21 5.94 7.85
C MET A 177 5.02 6.43 9.28
N ILE A 178 5.84 7.39 9.72
CA ILE A 178 5.71 8.07 11.02
C ILE A 178 5.41 9.53 10.77
N SER A 179 4.19 9.95 11.13
CA SER A 179 3.68 11.30 10.86
C SER A 179 2.60 11.67 11.86
N ASN A 180 2.31 12.96 11.99
CA ASN A 180 1.10 13.43 12.67
C ASN A 180 -0.16 13.29 11.76
N GLY A 181 0.02 12.91 10.51
CA GLY A 181 -1.05 12.67 9.56
C GLY A 181 -1.81 13.91 9.09
N VAL A 182 -1.44 15.10 9.55
CA VAL A 182 -2.10 16.34 9.13
C VAL A 182 -1.83 16.61 7.66
N ASP A 183 -2.89 16.92 6.91
CA ASP A 183 -2.81 17.32 5.51
C ASP A 183 -2.98 18.83 5.36
N PRO A 184 -1.88 19.60 5.31
CA PRO A 184 -1.96 21.06 5.19
C PRO A 184 -2.53 21.51 3.84
N TYR A 185 -2.53 20.65 2.81
CA TYR A 185 -3.04 20.98 1.48
C TYR A 185 -4.57 20.83 1.36
N ASN A 186 -5.20 20.12 2.28
CA ASN A 186 -6.65 19.94 2.25
C ASN A 186 -7.44 21.21 2.64
N GLY A 187 -6.76 22.29 2.99
CA GLY A 187 -7.38 23.60 3.28
C GLY A 187 -8.18 23.68 4.58
N SER A 188 -8.45 22.56 5.25
CA SER A 188 -9.19 22.51 6.51
C SER A 188 -8.62 21.47 7.43
N THR A 189 -8.29 21.89 8.66
CA THR A 189 -7.87 21.00 9.75
C THR A 189 -9.00 20.73 10.73
N SER A 190 -10.26 21.02 10.35
CA SER A 190 -11.43 20.77 11.17
C SER A 190 -11.64 19.28 11.38
N ILE A 191 -12.00 18.90 12.61
CA ILE A 191 -12.40 17.54 12.96
C ILE A 191 -13.57 17.01 12.09
N LEU A 192 -14.37 17.91 11.52
CA LEU A 192 -15.47 17.56 10.61
C LEU A 192 -14.98 17.23 9.19
N ASN A 193 -13.75 17.61 8.86
CA ASN A 193 -13.15 17.31 7.58
C ASN A 193 -12.43 15.95 7.65
N GLN A 194 -13.17 14.90 7.33
CA GLN A 194 -12.71 13.51 7.36
C GLN A 194 -12.37 12.97 5.96
N ASP A 195 -12.34 13.83 4.97
CA ASP A 195 -12.04 13.47 3.57
C ASP A 195 -10.97 14.41 3.00
N SER A 196 -9.96 13.82 2.37
CA SER A 196 -8.93 14.53 1.63
C SER A 196 -8.71 13.88 0.27
N PRO A 197 -8.70 14.66 -0.82
CA PRO A 197 -8.37 14.15 -2.15
C PRO A 197 -6.93 13.59 -2.19
N TYR A 198 -6.00 14.19 -1.46
CA TYR A 198 -4.60 13.75 -1.41
C TYR A 198 -4.43 12.41 -0.70
N VAL A 199 -5.25 12.13 0.33
CA VAL A 199 -5.31 10.82 0.99
C VAL A 199 -5.84 9.78 0.02
N ARG A 200 -6.92 10.08 -0.71
CA ARG A 200 -7.49 9.16 -1.72
C ARG A 200 -6.52 8.86 -2.84
N ASP A 201 -5.82 9.88 -3.34
CA ASP A 201 -4.80 9.70 -4.38
C ASP A 201 -3.66 8.82 -3.87
N ALA A 202 -3.15 9.06 -2.66
CA ALA A 202 -2.09 8.25 -2.07
C ALA A 202 -2.52 6.78 -1.85
N VAL A 203 -3.77 6.53 -1.42
CA VAL A 203 -4.34 5.18 -1.33
C VAL A 203 -4.36 4.52 -2.70
N THR A 204 -4.92 5.21 -3.70
CA THR A 204 -5.06 4.68 -5.06
C THR A 204 -3.70 4.37 -5.69
N ASP A 205 -2.72 5.25 -5.52
CA ASP A 205 -1.39 5.09 -6.08
C ASP A 205 -0.63 3.94 -5.38
N ALA A 206 -0.78 3.80 -4.05
CA ALA A 206 -0.20 2.68 -3.30
C ALA A 206 -0.83 1.33 -3.71
N GLN A 207 -2.14 1.29 -3.91
CA GLN A 207 -2.86 0.10 -4.38
C GLN A 207 -2.43 -0.32 -5.80
N ARG A 208 -2.22 0.66 -6.69
CA ARG A 208 -1.70 0.40 -8.04
C ARG A 208 -0.27 -0.12 -8.04
N ALA A 209 0.54 0.42 -7.13
CA ALA A 209 1.93 0.03 -6.99
C ALA A 209 2.14 -1.27 -6.19
N GLY A 210 1.07 -1.86 -5.64
CA GLY A 210 1.14 -3.04 -4.76
C GLY A 210 1.86 -2.76 -3.43
N VAL A 211 1.80 -1.54 -2.92
CA VAL A 211 2.51 -1.13 -1.71
C VAL A 211 1.60 -1.20 -0.49
N ALA A 212 1.98 -2.00 0.51
CA ALA A 212 1.32 -1.99 1.81
C ALA A 212 1.89 -0.88 2.70
N VAL A 213 1.03 0.02 3.18
CA VAL A 213 1.44 1.17 4.00
C VAL A 213 0.93 0.98 5.42
N SER A 214 1.85 0.84 6.36
CA SER A 214 1.56 0.94 7.79
C SER A 214 1.93 2.33 8.30
N ALA A 215 1.24 2.80 9.33
CA ALA A 215 1.47 4.12 9.87
C ALA A 215 1.53 4.10 11.40
N ILE A 216 2.47 4.85 11.97
CA ILE A 216 2.50 5.19 13.39
C ILE A 216 2.17 6.66 13.51
N TYR A 217 1.06 6.97 14.19
CA TYR A 217 0.75 8.35 14.52
C TYR A 217 1.72 8.86 15.60
N PHE A 218 2.36 9.97 15.31
CA PHE A 218 3.16 10.71 16.28
C PHE A 218 2.56 12.09 16.43
N GLY A 219 1.76 12.26 17.49
CA GLY A 219 0.97 13.47 17.74
C GLY A 219 1.88 14.67 17.91
N ASP A 220 1.46 15.72 17.42
CA ASP A 220 1.86 17.09 17.59
C ASP A 220 1.61 17.85 16.26
N SER A 221 0.39 18.31 16.10
CA SER A 221 -0.03 19.03 14.89
C SER A 221 0.62 20.41 14.73
N GLY A 222 1.46 20.81 15.71
CA GLY A 222 2.16 22.09 15.63
C GLY A 222 1.21 23.27 15.55
N ILE A 223 1.37 24.08 14.51
CA ILE A 223 0.56 25.28 14.25
C ILE A 223 -0.89 24.96 13.88
N ASN A 224 -1.19 23.72 13.49
CA ASN A 224 -2.54 23.33 13.04
C ASN A 224 -3.51 23.05 14.20
N GLY A 225 -3.02 23.04 15.43
CA GLY A 225 -3.85 22.85 16.65
C GLY A 225 -4.25 21.40 16.91
N THR A 226 -4.91 21.17 18.03
CA THR A 226 -5.27 19.81 18.51
C THR A 226 -6.33 19.14 17.64
N SER A 227 -7.28 19.89 17.06
CA SER A 227 -8.34 19.34 16.20
C SER A 227 -7.78 18.68 14.91
N ALA A 228 -6.62 19.10 14.45
CA ALA A 228 -5.95 18.48 13.31
C ALA A 228 -5.44 17.07 13.60
N ASN A 229 -5.19 16.75 14.88
CA ASN A 229 -4.71 15.41 15.28
C ASN A 229 -5.74 14.33 14.98
N ASP A 230 -7.04 14.62 15.20
CA ASP A 230 -8.10 13.63 14.96
C ASP A 230 -8.26 13.35 13.48
N SER A 231 -8.21 14.39 12.63
CA SER A 231 -8.19 14.23 11.17
C SER A 231 -6.95 13.47 10.71
N GLY A 232 -5.78 13.80 11.27
CA GLY A 232 -4.52 13.14 10.96
C GLY A 232 -4.54 11.64 11.28
N GLN A 233 -5.03 11.25 12.46
CA GLN A 233 -5.17 9.83 12.82
C GLN A 233 -6.14 9.10 11.89
N ASN A 234 -7.26 9.73 11.53
CA ASN A 234 -8.22 9.16 10.61
C ASN A 234 -7.61 8.95 9.22
N TYR A 235 -6.86 9.92 8.69
CA TYR A 235 -6.19 9.81 7.39
C TYR A 235 -5.13 8.70 7.38
N LEU A 236 -4.31 8.60 8.44
CA LEU A 236 -3.34 7.51 8.57
C LEU A 236 -4.03 6.14 8.65
N SER A 237 -5.18 6.07 9.34
CA SER A 237 -5.98 4.85 9.40
C SER A 237 -6.57 4.48 8.04
N GLN A 238 -7.04 5.46 7.26
CA GLN A 238 -7.55 5.23 5.91
C GLN A 238 -6.46 4.67 4.99
N ILE A 239 -5.26 5.28 4.98
CA ILE A 239 -4.12 4.78 4.19
C ILE A 239 -3.82 3.34 4.57
N ALA A 240 -3.60 3.05 5.86
CA ALA A 240 -3.19 1.73 6.31
C ALA A 240 -4.25 0.67 5.97
N THR A 241 -5.51 0.92 6.31
CA THR A 241 -6.60 -0.04 6.10
C THR A 241 -6.82 -0.35 4.62
N ASN A 242 -6.74 0.67 3.74
CA ASN A 242 -7.01 0.47 2.33
C ASN A 242 -5.84 -0.12 1.54
N THR A 243 -4.62 -0.05 2.07
CA THR A 243 -3.42 -0.60 1.42
C THR A 243 -2.95 -1.92 2.01
N GLY A 244 -3.63 -2.45 3.03
CA GLY A 244 -3.30 -3.73 3.66
C GLY A 244 -2.26 -3.65 4.76
N GLY A 245 -1.91 -2.45 5.22
CA GLY A 245 -1.07 -2.24 6.38
C GLY A 245 -1.87 -2.06 7.68
N THR A 246 -1.18 -1.61 8.71
CA THR A 246 -1.74 -1.38 10.06
C THR A 246 -1.51 0.05 10.51
N SER A 247 -2.56 0.68 11.06
CA SER A 247 -2.43 1.95 11.76
C SER A 247 -2.20 1.67 13.24
N TYR A 248 -1.02 2.04 13.71
CA TYR A 248 -0.63 1.90 15.09
C TYR A 248 -0.91 3.20 15.85
N TRP A 249 -1.32 3.04 17.09
CA TRP A 249 -1.67 4.15 17.96
C TRP A 249 -2.84 5.00 17.46
N GLN A 250 -3.92 4.91 18.18
CA GLN A 250 -5.07 5.80 18.10
C GLN A 250 -5.37 6.29 19.53
N GLY A 251 -5.13 7.57 19.76
CA GLY A 251 -5.27 8.11 21.10
C GLY A 251 -4.95 9.60 21.17
N MET A 252 -5.03 10.18 22.36
CA MET A 252 -4.71 11.59 22.58
C MET A 252 -3.20 11.78 22.71
N GLY A 253 -2.64 12.68 21.91
CA GLY A 253 -1.22 13.03 21.95
C GLY A 253 -0.30 11.97 21.35
N SER A 254 1.00 12.17 21.53
CA SER A 254 2.02 11.21 21.10
C SER A 254 2.01 9.95 21.97
N PRO A 255 2.35 8.78 21.42
CA PRO A 255 2.62 7.61 22.25
C PRO A 255 3.80 7.90 23.20
N VAL A 256 3.79 7.24 24.35
CA VAL A 256 4.87 7.35 25.34
C VAL A 256 6.18 6.80 24.76
N SER A 257 6.09 5.76 23.94
CA SER A 257 7.20 5.18 23.20
C SER A 257 6.69 4.60 21.87
N LEU A 258 7.55 4.69 20.83
CA LEU A 258 7.32 4.02 19.55
C LEU A 258 7.69 2.52 19.58
N GLU A 259 8.49 2.10 20.55
CA GLU A 259 9.06 0.74 20.61
C GLU A 259 8.01 -0.38 20.46
N PRO A 260 6.85 -0.37 21.15
CA PRO A 260 5.87 -1.44 21.02
C PRO A 260 5.34 -1.60 19.58
N TYR A 261 5.10 -0.47 18.90
CA TYR A 261 4.56 -0.44 17.53
C TYR A 261 5.61 -0.84 16.50
N LEU A 262 6.85 -0.42 16.69
CA LEU A 262 7.99 -0.84 15.88
C LEU A 262 8.22 -2.35 15.98
N LYS A 263 8.11 -2.91 17.19
CA LYS A 263 8.19 -4.37 17.42
C LYS A 263 7.01 -5.11 16.76
N GLU A 264 5.79 -4.59 16.89
CA GLU A 264 4.62 -5.20 16.27
C GLU A 264 4.73 -5.20 14.75
N PHE A 265 5.16 -4.09 14.14
CA PHE A 265 5.46 -4.04 12.71
C PHE A 265 6.56 -5.04 12.32
N GLN A 266 7.68 -5.08 13.06
CA GLN A 266 8.77 -6.02 12.79
C GLN A 266 8.32 -7.48 12.88
N GLN A 267 7.49 -7.82 13.86
CA GLN A 267 6.90 -9.15 13.98
C GLN A 267 5.98 -9.48 12.80
N SER A 268 5.21 -8.50 12.34
CA SER A 268 4.32 -8.70 11.19
C SER A 268 5.08 -9.04 9.89
N LEU A 269 6.35 -8.63 9.76
CA LEU A 269 7.18 -9.00 8.59
C LEU A 269 7.41 -10.52 8.49
N ALA A 270 7.28 -11.25 9.60
CA ALA A 270 7.39 -12.71 9.58
C ALA A 270 6.13 -13.41 9.07
N ASP A 271 4.99 -12.72 9.07
CA ASP A 271 3.68 -13.29 8.74
C ASP A 271 3.01 -12.60 7.54
N ILE A 272 3.85 -12.26 6.55
CA ILE A 272 3.41 -11.74 5.25
C ILE A 272 3.27 -12.89 4.27
N TYR A 273 2.15 -12.87 3.54
CA TYR A 273 1.83 -13.83 2.50
C TYR A 273 1.53 -13.11 1.19
N VAL A 274 1.76 -13.80 0.09
CA VAL A 274 1.25 -13.42 -1.23
C VAL A 274 0.04 -14.29 -1.53
N ALA A 275 -1.10 -13.65 -1.75
CA ALA A 275 -2.32 -14.28 -2.23
C ALA A 275 -2.43 -14.08 -3.75
N GLY A 276 -2.41 -15.16 -4.51
CA GLY A 276 -2.62 -15.12 -5.96
C GLY A 276 -4.02 -15.61 -6.33
N PHE A 277 -4.70 -14.85 -7.19
CA PHE A 277 -6.05 -15.14 -7.67
C PHE A 277 -6.26 -14.58 -9.09
N LEU A 278 -7.40 -14.91 -9.69
CA LEU A 278 -7.79 -14.35 -10.98
C LEU A 278 -8.71 -13.15 -10.77
N ALA A 279 -8.35 -12.01 -11.37
CA ALA A 279 -9.15 -10.79 -11.38
C ALA A 279 -9.61 -10.44 -12.82
N PRO A 280 -10.82 -9.87 -13.01
CA PRO A 280 -11.21 -9.37 -14.30
C PRO A 280 -10.25 -8.27 -14.77
N ALA A 281 -9.77 -8.37 -16.01
CA ALA A 281 -9.04 -7.27 -16.62
C ALA A 281 -9.99 -6.08 -16.75
N GLY A 282 -9.62 -4.93 -16.19
CA GLY A 282 -10.33 -3.69 -16.40
C GLY A 282 -10.23 -3.23 -17.86
N ARG A 283 -11.03 -2.24 -18.24
CA ARG A 283 -10.94 -1.61 -19.57
C ARG A 283 -9.63 -0.85 -19.74
N ASP A 284 -9.11 -0.30 -18.67
CA ASP A 284 -7.81 0.37 -18.58
C ASP A 284 -6.99 -0.28 -17.45
N PRO A 285 -6.11 -1.25 -17.78
CA PRO A 285 -5.31 -1.96 -16.76
C PRO A 285 -4.43 -1.06 -15.90
N GLN A 286 -4.11 0.17 -16.39
CA GLN A 286 -3.30 1.13 -15.64
C GLN A 286 -4.15 1.99 -14.67
N ARG A 287 -5.46 2.02 -14.84
CA ARG A 287 -6.35 2.87 -14.04
C ARG A 287 -7.37 2.10 -13.23
N ASP A 288 -7.82 0.96 -13.75
CA ASP A 288 -8.91 0.22 -13.13
C ASP A 288 -8.39 -0.61 -11.96
N LEU A 289 -8.97 -0.38 -10.79
CA LEU A 289 -8.76 -1.20 -9.61
C LEU A 289 -9.95 -2.15 -9.43
N VAL A 290 -9.68 -3.35 -8.94
CA VAL A 290 -10.72 -4.29 -8.54
C VAL A 290 -10.78 -4.37 -7.03
N ARG A 291 -11.99 -4.36 -6.49
CA ARG A 291 -12.20 -4.50 -5.05
C ARG A 291 -11.94 -5.93 -4.63
N VAL A 292 -11.14 -6.10 -3.57
CA VAL A 292 -10.80 -7.42 -3.03
C VAL A 292 -11.19 -7.47 -1.56
N LYS A 293 -11.76 -8.61 -1.15
CA LYS A 293 -12.02 -8.93 0.24
C LYS A 293 -11.47 -10.31 0.54
N LEU A 294 -10.66 -10.38 1.57
CA LEU A 294 -10.10 -11.63 2.09
C LEU A 294 -10.79 -11.98 3.41
N SER A 295 -11.04 -13.25 3.61
CA SER A 295 -11.52 -13.76 4.89
C SER A 295 -11.04 -15.20 5.13
N GLY A 296 -10.82 -15.53 6.39
CA GLY A 296 -10.45 -16.86 6.84
C GLY A 296 -11.08 -17.16 8.21
N PRO A 297 -11.30 -18.42 8.57
CA PRO A 297 -11.84 -18.80 9.86
C PRO A 297 -10.82 -18.50 10.98
N HIS A 298 -11.27 -17.79 12.01
CA HIS A 298 -10.47 -17.48 13.21
C HIS A 298 -9.17 -16.73 12.97
N VAL A 299 -9.03 -16.07 11.82
CA VAL A 299 -7.87 -15.28 11.44
C VAL A 299 -8.29 -13.91 10.96
N LYS A 300 -7.54 -12.89 11.35
CA LYS A 300 -7.68 -11.55 10.83
C LYS A 300 -6.62 -11.32 9.76
N LEU A 301 -7.08 -11.06 8.55
CA LEU A 301 -6.25 -10.83 7.38
C LEU A 301 -6.33 -9.35 6.99
N HIS A 302 -5.18 -8.73 6.78
CA HIS A 302 -5.05 -7.38 6.29
C HIS A 302 -4.47 -7.42 4.88
N GLY A 303 -5.27 -7.02 3.91
CA GLY A 303 -4.85 -6.89 2.52
C GLY A 303 -5.42 -5.60 1.95
N ALA A 304 -4.90 -5.15 0.83
CA ALA A 304 -5.42 -3.97 0.14
C ALA A 304 -6.89 -4.15 -0.20
N SER A 305 -7.70 -3.10 -0.01
CA SER A 305 -9.13 -3.15 -0.32
C SER A 305 -9.40 -3.17 -1.83
N GLU A 306 -8.46 -2.66 -2.62
CA GLU A 306 -8.48 -2.68 -4.07
C GLU A 306 -7.07 -2.95 -4.60
N VAL A 307 -6.98 -3.63 -5.75
CA VAL A 307 -5.71 -3.98 -6.40
C VAL A 307 -5.81 -3.76 -7.91
N SER A 308 -4.66 -3.51 -8.54
CA SER A 308 -4.57 -3.47 -9.99
C SER A 308 -4.62 -4.89 -10.57
N PRO A 309 -5.54 -5.21 -11.52
CA PRO A 309 -5.53 -6.49 -12.20
C PRO A 309 -4.21 -6.73 -12.91
N GLY A 310 -3.65 -7.93 -12.75
CA GLY A 310 -2.35 -8.27 -13.32
C GLY A 310 -1.15 -7.87 -12.47
N ASN A 311 -1.37 -7.26 -11.30
CA ASN A 311 -0.28 -6.99 -10.34
C ASN A 311 0.40 -8.30 -9.91
N ARG A 312 1.73 -8.30 -9.85
CA ARG A 312 2.54 -9.45 -9.45
C ARG A 312 3.53 -8.97 -8.39
N GLU A 313 3.44 -9.55 -7.23
CA GLU A 313 4.28 -9.31 -6.07
C GLU A 313 5.50 -10.27 -6.05
#